data_d8841c5f2ebd77caa7a3e4b71c3ccbc7
#
_entry.id   d8841c5f2ebd77caa7a3e4b71c3ccbc7
#
_cell.length_a   1.000
_cell.length_b   1.000
_cell.length_c   1.000
_cell.angle_alpha   90.00
_cell.angle_beta   90.00
_cell.angle_gamma   90.00
#
_symmetry.space_group_name_H-M   'P 1'
#
loop_
_entity.id
_entity.type
_entity.pdbx_description
1 polymer ?
#
loop_
_entity_poly.entity_id
_entity_poly.type
_entity_poly.pdbx_seq_one_letter_code
_entity_poly.pdbx_strand_id
1 'polypeptide(L)'
;MTTDGRGPIETATAELASWLTGAVGEPVPVGPPRTDGDAAGLTLWPLELRPARQTRSSGAVREPYRFTVRYLLCVTGPAGLPRLDRVLTAATTDGRYPVVLEAGDPPLWTAFGAVPRPALLIDVPAQVDHPTPTAPPVLQPLRLRQLGVRALTGRVVGPEDQPLAAMRVELPATGSATRTDPDGRFVIVGVPHDPDHPGPVRLRLTGRGLVLTADVDPTEPDLVIVCAPPTH
;
A
#
# COMPACT_ATOMS: atom_id res chain seq x y z
N MET A 1 -18.19 -2.03 20.40
CA MET A 1 -17.20 -1.16 21.07
C MET A 1 -17.54 0.25 20.64
N THR A 2 -18.12 1.03 21.57
CA THR A 2 -18.49 2.44 21.34
C THR A 2 -17.21 3.25 21.21
N THR A 3 -16.87 3.64 20.02
CA THR A 3 -15.80 4.62 19.79
C THR A 3 -16.30 5.94 20.43
N ASP A 4 -15.74 6.30 21.58
CA ASP A 4 -15.87 7.61 22.16
C ASP A 4 -15.50 8.57 21.01
N GLY A 5 -16.37 9.52 20.66
CA GLY A 5 -16.23 10.36 19.45
C GLY A 5 -14.97 11.23 19.37
N ARG A 6 -13.92 10.88 20.13
CA ARG A 6 -12.61 11.51 20.15
C ARG A 6 -11.76 11.03 18.98
N GLY A 7 -11.09 11.97 18.36
CA GLY A 7 -10.11 11.67 17.32
C GLY A 7 -8.84 11.01 17.89
N PRO A 8 -8.02 10.37 17.03
CA PRO A 8 -6.82 9.64 17.46
C PRO A 8 -5.77 10.52 18.17
N ILE A 9 -5.62 11.77 17.78
CA ILE A 9 -4.71 12.73 18.44
C ILE A 9 -5.24 13.10 19.81
N GLU A 10 -6.54 13.34 19.94
CA GLU A 10 -7.19 13.67 21.19
C GLU A 10 -7.12 12.51 22.18
N THR A 11 -7.30 11.27 21.69
CA THR A 11 -7.15 10.06 22.49
C THR A 11 -5.72 9.91 23.00
N ALA A 12 -4.71 10.04 22.12
CA ALA A 12 -3.31 9.97 22.49
C ALA A 12 -2.92 11.07 23.51
N THR A 13 -3.47 12.28 23.34
CA THR A 13 -3.25 13.39 24.28
C THR A 13 -3.84 13.09 25.65
N ALA A 14 -5.08 12.58 25.71
CA ALA A 14 -5.76 12.26 26.95
C ALA A 14 -5.06 11.10 27.70
N GLU A 15 -4.62 10.09 26.98
CA GLU A 15 -3.88 8.96 27.58
C GLU A 15 -2.53 9.40 28.14
N LEU A 16 -1.77 10.21 27.39
CA LEU A 16 -0.49 10.74 27.88
C LEU A 16 -0.69 11.66 29.09
N ALA A 17 -1.67 12.58 29.05
CA ALA A 17 -1.98 13.47 30.18
C ALA A 17 -2.41 12.67 31.43
N SER A 18 -3.17 11.60 31.26
CA SER A 18 -3.54 10.69 32.37
C SER A 18 -2.32 9.98 32.96
N TRP A 19 -1.43 9.46 32.11
CA TRP A 19 -0.19 8.84 32.57
C TRP A 19 0.73 9.82 33.32
N LEU A 20 0.90 11.03 32.77
CA LEU A 20 1.67 12.10 33.43
C LEU A 20 1.09 12.46 34.79
N THR A 21 -0.24 12.57 34.87
CA THR A 21 -0.94 12.82 36.13
C THR A 21 -0.64 11.73 37.16
N GLY A 22 -0.61 10.48 36.76
CA GLY A 22 -0.21 9.37 37.63
C GLY A 22 1.24 9.45 38.09
N ALA A 23 2.16 9.82 37.21
CA ALA A 23 3.59 9.94 37.51
C ALA A 23 3.91 11.11 38.44
N VAL A 24 3.22 12.25 38.27
CA VAL A 24 3.49 13.50 39.01
C VAL A 24 2.62 13.66 40.26
N GLY A 25 1.43 13.05 40.26
CA GLY A 25 0.44 13.14 41.34
C GLY A 25 -0.50 14.34 41.23
N GLU A 26 -0.45 15.09 40.13
CA GLU A 26 -1.33 16.24 39.87
C GLU A 26 -1.62 16.37 38.38
N PRO A 27 -2.73 17.01 37.97
CA PRO A 27 -3.08 17.21 36.58
C PRO A 27 -2.02 18.03 35.83
N VAL A 28 -1.61 17.53 34.64
CA VAL A 28 -0.72 18.27 33.74
C VAL A 28 -1.57 18.91 32.64
N PRO A 29 -1.63 20.28 32.64
CA PRO A 29 -2.44 21.00 31.66
C PRO A 29 -1.87 20.84 30.24
N VAL A 30 -2.78 20.70 29.26
CA VAL A 30 -2.45 20.71 27.86
C VAL A 30 -2.61 22.13 27.32
N GLY A 31 -1.51 22.70 26.86
CA GLY A 31 -1.48 24.06 26.33
C GLY A 31 -0.07 24.48 25.89
N PRO A 32 0.05 25.57 25.13
CA PRO A 32 1.34 26.06 24.69
C PRO A 32 2.19 26.50 25.89
N PRO A 33 3.53 26.40 25.75
CA PRO A 33 4.44 26.96 26.77
C PRO A 33 4.11 28.43 27.01
N ARG A 34 3.76 28.78 28.25
CA ARG A 34 3.41 30.17 28.61
C ARG A 34 4.65 30.94 29.05
N THR A 35 4.73 32.19 28.64
CA THR A 35 5.81 33.10 29.02
C THR A 35 5.64 33.57 30.48
N ASP A 36 4.39 33.77 30.89
CA ASP A 36 4.02 34.33 32.20
C ASP A 36 3.02 33.39 32.89
N GLY A 37 3.37 32.94 34.05
CA GLY A 37 2.47 32.19 34.91
C GLY A 37 3.16 31.69 36.17
N ASP A 38 2.68 32.15 37.34
CA ASP A 38 3.01 31.65 38.66
C ASP A 38 2.60 30.19 38.91
N ALA A 39 2.00 29.53 37.93
CA ALA A 39 1.63 28.12 37.99
C ALA A 39 2.88 27.27 37.89
N ALA A 40 3.50 26.99 39.03
CA ALA A 40 4.60 26.06 39.14
C ALA A 40 4.15 24.64 38.73
N GLY A 41 4.73 24.07 37.67
CA GLY A 41 4.35 22.74 37.25
C GLY A 41 4.96 22.27 35.94
N LEU A 42 4.23 21.43 35.27
CA LEU A 42 4.54 20.97 33.93
C LEU A 42 3.41 21.38 32.96
N THR A 43 3.76 21.60 31.70
CA THR A 43 2.80 21.87 30.65
C THR A 43 3.10 20.93 29.48
N LEU A 44 2.06 20.31 28.94
CA LEU A 44 2.14 19.38 27.79
C LEU A 44 1.59 20.07 26.53
N TRP A 45 2.35 20.01 25.44
CA TRP A 45 1.93 20.56 24.16
C TRP A 45 2.19 19.60 23.00
N PRO A 46 1.19 19.27 22.14
CA PRO A 46 1.43 18.53 20.93
C PRO A 46 2.22 19.39 19.94
N LEU A 47 3.41 18.94 19.55
CA LEU A 47 4.36 19.70 18.77
C LEU A 47 4.33 19.36 17.30
N GLU A 48 4.33 18.05 16.98
CA GLU A 48 4.56 17.56 15.63
C GLU A 48 3.87 16.21 15.40
N LEU A 49 3.42 15.99 14.17
CA LEU A 49 2.95 14.68 13.70
C LEU A 49 3.99 14.06 12.77
N ARG A 50 4.48 12.88 13.10
CA ARG A 50 5.47 12.16 12.33
C ARG A 50 4.88 10.89 11.73
N PRO A 51 5.08 10.64 10.43
CA PRO A 51 4.65 9.38 9.84
C PRO A 51 5.42 8.21 10.46
N ALA A 52 4.72 7.16 10.88
CA ALA A 52 5.33 5.90 11.26
C ALA A 52 5.51 4.99 10.03
N ARG A 53 6.38 3.99 10.15
CA ARG A 53 6.52 2.99 9.08
C ARG A 53 5.18 2.28 8.87
N GLN A 54 4.68 2.35 7.64
CA GLN A 54 3.52 1.59 7.22
C GLN A 54 4.00 0.19 6.81
N THR A 55 3.47 -0.85 7.45
CA THR A 55 3.64 -2.23 6.97
C THR A 55 2.70 -2.43 5.79
N ARG A 56 3.20 -2.96 4.67
CA ARG A 56 2.33 -3.32 3.55
C ARG A 56 1.66 -4.65 3.88
N SER A 57 0.36 -4.63 4.15
CA SER A 57 -0.43 -5.85 4.20
C SER A 57 -0.62 -6.39 2.78
N SER A 58 -0.39 -7.67 2.60
CA SER A 58 -0.73 -8.38 1.35
C SER A 58 -2.21 -8.78 1.26
N GLY A 59 -3.03 -8.33 2.21
CA GLY A 59 -4.45 -8.68 2.31
C GLY A 59 -5.40 -7.59 1.82
N ALA A 60 -6.67 -7.95 1.65
CA ALA A 60 -7.75 -7.05 1.22
C ALA A 60 -8.14 -5.98 2.27
N VAL A 61 -7.66 -6.11 3.50
CA VAL A 61 -7.93 -5.17 4.59
C VAL A 61 -6.88 -4.06 4.55
N ARG A 62 -7.32 -2.82 4.40
CA ARG A 62 -6.43 -1.67 4.51
C ARG A 62 -5.95 -1.55 5.96
N GLU A 63 -4.64 -1.56 6.14
CA GLU A 63 -4.05 -1.30 7.45
C GLU A 63 -4.35 0.12 7.92
N PRO A 64 -4.51 0.35 9.23
CA PRO A 64 -4.69 1.68 9.78
C PRO A 64 -3.47 2.55 9.45
N TYR A 65 -3.72 3.82 9.17
CA TYR A 65 -2.64 4.79 8.99
C TYR A 65 -2.00 5.08 10.35
N ARG A 66 -0.74 4.70 10.50
CA ARG A 66 0.03 4.87 11.74
C ARG A 66 0.91 6.10 11.68
N PHE A 67 0.94 6.82 12.78
CA PHE A 67 1.78 7.99 12.97
C PHE A 67 2.18 8.14 14.43
N THR A 68 3.10 9.04 14.70
CA THR A 68 3.55 9.38 16.06
C THR A 68 3.23 10.83 16.31
N VAL A 69 2.61 11.12 17.45
CA VAL A 69 2.45 12.48 17.94
C VAL A 69 3.61 12.78 18.87
N ARG A 70 4.40 13.78 18.52
CA ARG A 70 5.48 14.27 19.37
C ARG A 70 4.97 15.38 20.26
N TYR A 71 5.17 15.22 21.56
CA TYR A 71 4.77 16.19 22.57
C TYR A 71 6.01 16.86 23.17
N LEU A 72 5.85 18.14 23.48
CA LEU A 72 6.78 18.89 24.32
C LEU A 72 6.19 18.93 25.73
N LEU A 73 6.92 18.40 26.70
CA LEU A 73 6.65 18.54 28.12
C LEU A 73 7.65 19.51 28.71
N CYS A 74 7.22 20.69 29.10
CA CYS A 74 8.12 21.72 29.62
C CYS A 74 7.80 22.11 31.04
N VAL A 75 8.84 22.55 31.74
CA VAL A 75 8.76 23.08 33.11
C VAL A 75 8.21 24.49 33.12
N THR A 76 7.29 24.77 34.04
CA THR A 76 6.81 26.10 34.37
C THR A 76 7.19 26.41 35.83
N GLY A 77 8.10 27.36 36.01
CA GLY A 77 8.61 27.72 37.31
C GLY A 77 9.56 26.69 37.97
N PRO A 78 10.24 27.08 39.06
CA PRO A 78 11.30 26.25 39.68
C PRO A 78 10.78 24.94 40.30
N ALA A 79 9.55 24.89 40.77
CA ALA A 79 8.93 23.70 41.35
C ALA A 79 8.62 22.60 40.29
N GLY A 80 8.76 22.88 38.99
CA GLY A 80 8.55 21.93 37.92
C GLY A 80 9.69 20.92 37.76
N LEU A 81 10.93 21.24 38.17
CA LEU A 81 12.08 20.35 38.01
C LEU A 81 11.91 19.00 38.73
N PRO A 82 11.52 18.94 40.03
CA PRO A 82 11.30 17.66 40.70
C PRO A 82 10.18 16.81 40.05
N ARG A 83 9.22 17.48 39.39
CA ARG A 83 8.16 16.78 38.66
C ARG A 83 8.66 16.20 37.37
N LEU A 84 9.56 16.90 36.66
CA LEU A 84 10.21 16.42 35.47
C LEU A 84 11.05 15.16 35.76
N ASP A 85 11.76 15.16 36.92
CA ASP A 85 12.53 13.98 37.38
C ASP A 85 11.63 12.79 37.66
N ARG A 86 10.44 12.99 38.21
CA ARG A 86 9.47 11.90 38.41
C ARG A 86 9.00 11.32 37.07
N VAL A 87 8.74 12.18 36.07
CA VAL A 87 8.36 11.74 34.74
C VAL A 87 9.48 10.92 34.10
N LEU A 88 10.73 11.37 34.18
CA LEU A 88 11.88 10.62 33.67
C LEU A 88 12.01 9.25 34.35
N THR A 89 11.87 9.22 35.68
CA THR A 89 11.91 7.97 36.43
C THR A 89 10.77 7.02 36.02
N ALA A 90 9.54 7.53 35.90
CA ALA A 90 8.41 6.74 35.46
C ALA A 90 8.61 6.19 34.04
N ALA A 91 9.08 7.02 33.11
CA ALA A 91 9.32 6.63 31.71
C ALA A 91 10.39 5.52 31.60
N THR A 92 11.44 5.60 32.44
CA THR A 92 12.49 4.57 32.46
C THR A 92 12.04 3.28 33.13
N THR A 93 11.06 3.34 34.02
CA THR A 93 10.58 2.18 34.78
C THR A 93 9.53 1.38 34.00
N ASP A 94 8.54 2.05 33.40
CA ASP A 94 7.44 1.38 32.71
C ASP A 94 7.67 1.23 31.20
N GLY A 95 8.56 2.02 30.61
CA GLY A 95 8.91 1.98 29.20
C GLY A 95 7.74 2.27 28.23
N ARG A 96 6.58 2.72 28.75
CA ARG A 96 5.38 2.91 27.95
C ARG A 96 5.52 4.04 26.92
N TYR A 97 6.14 5.12 27.32
CA TYR A 97 6.35 6.30 26.49
C TYR A 97 7.86 6.60 26.38
N PRO A 98 8.44 6.41 25.18
CA PRO A 98 9.84 6.74 24.98
C PRO A 98 10.05 8.27 25.10
N VAL A 99 11.00 8.63 25.94
CA VAL A 99 11.42 10.02 26.16
C VAL A 99 12.68 10.29 25.36
N VAL A 100 12.67 11.38 24.61
CA VAL A 100 13.83 11.84 23.83
C VAL A 100 14.42 13.06 24.52
N LEU A 101 15.69 12.95 24.92
CA LEU A 101 16.46 14.01 25.53
C LEU A 101 17.18 14.83 24.46
N GLU A 102 16.41 15.51 23.62
CA GLU A 102 16.96 16.46 22.67
C GLU A 102 16.79 17.87 23.24
N ALA A 103 17.86 18.68 23.17
CA ALA A 103 17.78 20.09 23.49
C ALA A 103 16.75 20.73 22.55
N GLY A 104 15.72 21.33 23.12
CA GLY A 104 14.73 22.07 22.32
C GLY A 104 15.46 23.10 21.46
N ASP A 105 15.20 23.04 20.15
CA ASP A 105 15.81 23.92 19.17
C ASP A 105 15.53 25.39 19.53
N PRO A 106 16.54 26.29 19.65
CA PRO A 106 16.32 27.70 19.97
C PRO A 106 15.21 28.37 19.14
N PRO A 107 15.06 28.11 17.83
CA PRO A 107 13.94 28.59 17.04
C PRO A 107 12.57 28.18 17.59
N LEU A 108 12.45 27.00 18.18
CA LEU A 108 11.19 26.52 18.76
C LEU A 108 10.71 27.45 19.89
N TRP A 109 11.61 27.77 20.81
CA TRP A 109 11.31 28.66 21.94
C TRP A 109 10.98 30.08 21.49
N THR A 110 11.70 30.57 20.47
CA THR A 110 11.41 31.86 19.83
C THR A 110 10.02 31.87 19.21
N ALA A 111 9.61 30.81 18.53
CA ALA A 111 8.28 30.68 17.93
C ALA A 111 7.15 30.71 18.97
N PHE A 112 7.40 30.20 20.19
CA PHE A 112 6.47 30.30 21.31
C PHE A 112 6.54 31.64 22.07
N GLY A 113 7.50 32.52 21.74
CA GLY A 113 7.78 33.72 22.50
C GLY A 113 8.23 33.41 23.93
N ALA A 114 8.80 32.24 24.17
CA ALA A 114 9.16 31.73 25.50
C ALA A 114 10.69 31.64 25.66
N VAL A 115 11.16 31.85 26.90
CA VAL A 115 12.58 31.60 27.20
C VAL A 115 12.84 30.11 27.23
N PRO A 116 13.99 29.63 26.70
CA PRO A 116 14.40 28.23 26.81
C PRO A 116 14.38 27.75 28.26
N ARG A 117 13.81 26.56 28.46
CA ARG A 117 13.67 25.96 29.80
C ARG A 117 13.78 24.42 29.66
N PRO A 118 14.07 23.72 30.78
CA PRO A 118 14.11 22.26 30.77
C PRO A 118 12.81 21.66 30.23
N ALA A 119 12.95 20.77 29.27
CA ALA A 119 11.83 20.10 28.61
C ALA A 119 12.21 18.69 28.15
N LEU A 120 11.20 17.87 27.93
CA LEU A 120 11.31 16.52 27.35
C LEU A 120 10.46 16.45 26.10
N LEU A 121 10.94 15.68 25.13
CA LEU A 121 10.11 15.26 24.00
C LEU A 121 9.60 13.86 24.28
N ILE A 122 8.29 13.64 24.06
CA ILE A 122 7.63 12.36 24.28
C ILE A 122 6.94 11.97 22.98
N ASP A 123 7.28 10.80 22.45
CA ASP A 123 6.70 10.27 21.22
C ASP A 123 5.58 9.27 21.56
N VAL A 124 4.35 9.55 21.13
CA VAL A 124 3.17 8.72 21.38
C VAL A 124 2.64 8.15 20.08
N PRO A 125 2.59 6.81 19.91
CA PRO A 125 2.02 6.21 18.73
C PRO A 125 0.51 6.44 18.68
N ALA A 126 0.01 6.74 17.49
CA ALA A 126 -1.41 6.91 17.20
C ALA A 126 -1.75 6.31 15.83
N GLN A 127 -3.02 6.00 15.61
CA GLN A 127 -3.47 5.45 14.34
C GLN A 127 -4.86 5.96 13.96
N VAL A 128 -5.10 6.03 12.66
CA VAL A 128 -6.42 6.27 12.07
C VAL A 128 -6.87 5.00 11.38
N ASP A 129 -7.98 4.45 11.82
CA ASP A 129 -8.57 3.31 11.17
C ASP A 129 -9.23 3.74 9.86
N HIS A 130 -8.96 3.00 8.79
CA HIS A 130 -9.70 3.20 7.56
C HIS A 130 -11.10 2.60 7.70
N PRO A 131 -12.15 3.32 7.31
CA PRO A 131 -13.47 2.70 7.26
C PRO A 131 -13.40 1.50 6.32
N THR A 132 -13.68 0.32 6.85
CA THR A 132 -13.77 -0.90 6.04
C THR A 132 -15.02 -0.76 5.19
N PRO A 133 -14.90 -0.64 3.84
CA PRO A 133 -16.07 -0.65 3.01
C PRO A 133 -16.81 -1.96 3.25
N THR A 134 -18.07 -1.90 3.61
CA THR A 134 -18.91 -3.09 3.69
C THR A 134 -19.03 -3.63 2.28
N ALA A 135 -18.24 -4.65 1.95
CA ALA A 135 -18.34 -5.31 0.67
C ALA A 135 -19.77 -5.86 0.53
N PRO A 136 -20.46 -5.60 -0.58
CA PRO A 136 -21.76 -6.22 -0.80
C PRO A 136 -21.60 -7.74 -0.71
N PRO A 137 -22.56 -8.46 -0.11
CA PRO A 137 -22.48 -9.90 -0.02
C PRO A 137 -22.35 -10.49 -1.43
N VAL A 138 -21.40 -11.40 -1.62
CA VAL A 138 -21.27 -12.13 -2.87
C VAL A 138 -22.46 -13.08 -2.96
N LEU A 139 -23.48 -12.67 -3.71
CA LEU A 139 -24.73 -13.41 -3.89
C LEU A 139 -24.58 -14.63 -4.81
N GLN A 140 -23.49 -14.69 -5.57
CA GLN A 140 -23.19 -15.81 -6.44
C GLN A 140 -21.86 -16.44 -6.04
N PRO A 141 -21.83 -17.76 -5.81
CA PRO A 141 -20.58 -18.46 -5.55
C PRO A 141 -19.64 -18.30 -6.75
N LEU A 142 -18.36 -18.05 -6.48
CA LEU A 142 -17.32 -18.02 -7.52
C LEU A 142 -17.28 -19.38 -8.21
N ARG A 143 -17.67 -19.43 -9.49
CA ARG A 143 -17.52 -20.64 -10.32
C ARG A 143 -16.13 -20.60 -10.93
N LEU A 144 -15.20 -21.32 -10.34
CA LEU A 144 -13.90 -21.59 -10.92
C LEU A 144 -14.10 -22.60 -12.06
N ARG A 145 -13.84 -22.17 -13.29
CA ARG A 145 -13.80 -23.07 -14.45
C ARG A 145 -12.33 -23.35 -14.75
N GLN A 146 -11.96 -24.60 -14.66
CA GLN A 146 -10.61 -25.03 -14.99
C GLN A 146 -10.53 -25.21 -16.52
N LEU A 147 -9.86 -24.27 -17.18
CA LEU A 147 -9.57 -24.38 -18.62
C LEU A 147 -8.27 -25.13 -18.79
N GLY A 148 -8.29 -26.18 -19.58
CA GLY A 148 -7.10 -26.83 -20.05
C GLY A 148 -6.31 -25.88 -20.96
N VAL A 149 -4.98 -26.02 -21.01
CA VAL A 149 -4.13 -25.29 -21.95
C VAL A 149 -3.46 -26.29 -22.87
N ARG A 150 -3.40 -25.96 -24.15
CA ARG A 150 -2.74 -26.78 -25.19
C ARG A 150 -1.66 -25.98 -25.90
N ALA A 151 -0.78 -26.69 -26.58
CA ALA A 151 0.07 -26.15 -27.62
C ALA A 151 -0.64 -26.29 -28.96
N LEU A 152 -0.69 -25.21 -29.72
CA LEU A 152 -1.18 -25.20 -31.10
C LEU A 152 0.02 -25.20 -32.03
N THR A 153 0.09 -26.21 -32.91
CA THR A 153 1.11 -26.31 -33.95
C THR A 153 0.47 -26.08 -35.30
N GLY A 154 1.20 -25.45 -36.19
CA GLY A 154 0.68 -25.22 -37.54
C GLY A 154 1.74 -24.67 -38.49
N ARG A 155 1.33 -24.44 -39.74
CA ARG A 155 2.16 -23.92 -40.82
C ARG A 155 1.45 -22.71 -41.46
N VAL A 156 2.22 -21.67 -41.75
CA VAL A 156 1.76 -20.50 -42.48
C VAL A 156 2.34 -20.54 -43.89
N VAL A 157 1.47 -20.50 -44.87
CA VAL A 157 1.84 -20.57 -46.28
C VAL A 157 1.25 -19.38 -47.06
N GLY A 158 1.92 -18.99 -48.10
CA GLY A 158 1.45 -18.04 -49.10
C GLY A 158 0.75 -18.74 -50.27
N PRO A 159 0.52 -18.02 -51.38
CA PRO A 159 0.06 -18.59 -52.63
C PRO A 159 0.99 -19.73 -53.09
N GLU A 160 0.43 -20.74 -53.71
CA GLU A 160 1.16 -21.94 -54.22
C GLU A 160 1.90 -22.75 -53.14
N ASP A 161 1.36 -22.76 -51.89
CA ASP A 161 1.92 -23.47 -50.75
C ASP A 161 3.33 -23.05 -50.33
N GLN A 162 3.74 -21.82 -50.69
CA GLN A 162 5.05 -21.29 -50.36
C GLN A 162 5.15 -21.00 -48.84
N PRO A 163 6.16 -21.55 -48.12
CA PRO A 163 6.30 -21.29 -46.68
C PRO A 163 6.60 -19.82 -46.38
N LEU A 164 5.92 -19.26 -45.39
CA LEU A 164 6.11 -17.88 -44.93
C LEU A 164 6.92 -17.87 -43.64
N ALA A 165 8.22 -17.71 -43.74
CA ALA A 165 9.13 -17.56 -42.59
C ALA A 165 9.03 -16.18 -41.94
N ALA A 166 9.38 -16.14 -40.63
CA ALA A 166 9.45 -14.94 -39.81
C ALA A 166 8.11 -14.18 -39.61
N MET A 167 6.99 -14.80 -39.92
CA MET A 167 5.67 -14.27 -39.61
C MET A 167 5.42 -14.32 -38.11
N ARG A 168 4.96 -13.24 -37.52
CA ARG A 168 4.52 -13.21 -36.13
C ARG A 168 3.10 -13.78 -36.04
N VAL A 169 2.94 -14.82 -35.26
CA VAL A 169 1.65 -15.45 -34.95
C VAL A 169 1.34 -15.10 -33.48
N GLU A 170 0.23 -14.47 -33.26
CA GLU A 170 -0.19 -13.96 -31.94
C GLU A 170 -1.58 -14.49 -31.60
N LEU A 171 -1.77 -14.90 -30.36
CA LEU A 171 -3.05 -15.24 -29.76
C LEU A 171 -3.53 -14.05 -28.91
N PRO A 172 -4.40 -13.17 -29.42
CA PRO A 172 -4.80 -11.95 -28.72
C PRO A 172 -5.47 -12.21 -27.36
N ALA A 173 -6.15 -13.34 -27.22
CA ALA A 173 -6.87 -13.71 -25.99
C ALA A 173 -5.95 -13.88 -24.78
N THR A 174 -4.69 -14.32 -24.98
CA THR A 174 -3.71 -14.54 -23.90
C THR A 174 -2.47 -13.66 -24.03
N GLY A 175 -2.32 -12.94 -25.14
CA GLY A 175 -1.11 -12.17 -25.45
C GLY A 175 0.10 -13.02 -25.84
N SER A 176 -0.08 -14.34 -25.99
CA SER A 176 0.98 -15.25 -26.41
C SER A 176 1.33 -15.02 -27.88
N ALA A 177 2.63 -15.01 -28.20
CA ALA A 177 3.08 -14.81 -29.57
C ALA A 177 4.33 -15.65 -29.87
N THR A 178 4.45 -16.07 -31.12
CA THR A 178 5.62 -16.80 -31.65
C THR A 178 5.96 -16.29 -33.05
N ARG A 179 7.02 -16.84 -33.66
CA ARG A 179 7.36 -16.58 -35.07
C ARG A 179 7.47 -17.89 -35.83
N THR A 180 7.10 -17.85 -37.10
CA THR A 180 7.29 -19.00 -38.01
C THR A 180 8.78 -19.20 -38.31
N ASP A 181 9.18 -20.46 -38.39
CA ASP A 181 10.50 -20.89 -38.81
C ASP A 181 10.69 -20.78 -40.35
N PRO A 182 11.86 -21.17 -40.93
CA PRO A 182 12.08 -21.14 -42.36
C PRO A 182 11.09 -21.96 -43.18
N ASP A 183 10.54 -23.03 -42.60
CA ASP A 183 9.55 -23.89 -43.23
C ASP A 183 8.10 -23.39 -43.03
N GLY A 184 7.94 -22.20 -42.45
CA GLY A 184 6.65 -21.58 -42.14
C GLY A 184 5.94 -22.20 -40.94
N ARG A 185 6.58 -23.09 -40.16
CA ARG A 185 5.98 -23.76 -39.01
C ARG A 185 6.01 -22.88 -37.80
N PHE A 186 5.01 -23.02 -36.92
CA PHE A 186 4.95 -22.33 -35.62
C PHE A 186 4.42 -23.23 -34.52
N VAL A 187 4.78 -22.90 -33.28
CA VAL A 187 4.22 -23.51 -32.08
C VAL A 187 3.86 -22.36 -31.15
N ILE A 188 2.60 -22.28 -30.73
CA ILE A 188 2.14 -21.34 -29.73
C ILE A 188 1.59 -22.13 -28.54
N VAL A 189 2.12 -21.83 -27.36
CA VAL A 189 1.72 -22.48 -26.09
C VAL A 189 0.73 -21.64 -25.34
N GLY A 190 -0.03 -22.27 -24.45
CA GLY A 190 -0.99 -21.55 -23.62
C GLY A 190 -2.31 -21.22 -24.31
N VAL A 191 -2.68 -22.00 -25.35
CA VAL A 191 -3.98 -21.87 -26.01
C VAL A 191 -5.06 -22.43 -25.10
N PRO A 192 -6.04 -21.60 -24.66
CA PRO A 192 -7.14 -22.08 -23.84
C PRO A 192 -7.95 -23.14 -24.57
N HIS A 193 -8.19 -24.27 -23.93
CA HIS A 193 -9.00 -25.34 -24.44
C HIS A 193 -10.08 -25.70 -23.42
N ASP A 194 -11.32 -25.57 -23.84
CA ASP A 194 -12.47 -26.07 -23.10
C ASP A 194 -12.95 -27.37 -23.74
N PRO A 195 -12.78 -28.51 -23.05
CA PRO A 195 -13.21 -29.79 -23.62
C PRO A 195 -14.72 -29.90 -23.79
N ASP A 196 -15.49 -29.18 -22.97
CA ASP A 196 -16.96 -29.21 -22.98
C ASP A 196 -17.55 -28.29 -24.05
N HIS A 197 -16.80 -27.26 -24.44
CA HIS A 197 -17.23 -26.27 -25.45
C HIS A 197 -16.06 -25.94 -26.38
N PRO A 198 -15.69 -26.87 -27.28
CA PRO A 198 -14.65 -26.59 -28.25
C PRO A 198 -15.10 -25.48 -29.18
N GLY A 199 -14.32 -24.43 -29.26
CA GLY A 199 -14.60 -23.28 -30.12
C GLY A 199 -13.36 -22.84 -30.88
N PRO A 200 -13.54 -22.14 -32.03
CA PRO A 200 -12.41 -21.65 -32.80
C PRO A 200 -11.59 -20.63 -31.99
N VAL A 201 -10.30 -20.66 -32.21
CA VAL A 201 -9.33 -19.75 -31.63
C VAL A 201 -8.92 -18.73 -32.67
N ARG A 202 -8.95 -17.46 -32.30
CA ARG A 202 -8.56 -16.36 -33.18
C ARG A 202 -7.07 -16.11 -33.10
N LEU A 203 -6.39 -16.23 -34.21
CA LEU A 203 -4.97 -15.92 -34.38
C LEU A 203 -4.81 -14.64 -35.20
N ARG A 204 -3.85 -13.83 -34.85
CA ARG A 204 -3.40 -12.66 -35.62
C ARG A 204 -2.02 -12.92 -36.18
N LEU A 205 -1.89 -12.85 -37.49
CA LEU A 205 -0.63 -13.01 -38.18
C LEU A 205 -0.15 -11.68 -38.70
N THR A 206 1.13 -11.37 -38.46
CA THR A 206 1.74 -10.07 -38.88
C THR A 206 3.12 -10.34 -39.44
N GLY A 207 3.39 -9.81 -40.62
CA GLY A 207 4.72 -9.93 -41.27
C GLY A 207 4.65 -9.60 -42.74
N ARG A 208 5.78 -9.27 -43.33
CA ARG A 208 5.90 -8.95 -44.77
C ARG A 208 4.88 -7.89 -45.27
N GLY A 209 4.51 -6.93 -44.41
CA GLY A 209 3.50 -5.92 -44.76
C GLY A 209 2.05 -6.40 -44.72
N LEU A 210 1.80 -7.64 -44.29
CA LEU A 210 0.48 -8.21 -44.15
C LEU A 210 0.05 -8.31 -42.70
N VAL A 211 -1.24 -8.06 -42.45
CA VAL A 211 -1.94 -8.35 -41.19
C VAL A 211 -3.16 -9.19 -41.53
N LEU A 212 -3.21 -10.40 -41.02
CA LEU A 212 -4.31 -11.34 -41.23
C LEU A 212 -4.85 -11.79 -39.87
N THR A 213 -6.15 -12.03 -39.82
CA THR A 213 -6.80 -12.70 -38.70
C THR A 213 -7.43 -13.99 -39.19
N ALA A 214 -7.12 -15.10 -38.52
CA ALA A 214 -7.65 -16.39 -38.84
C ALA A 214 -8.33 -17.02 -37.63
N ASP A 215 -9.54 -17.53 -37.79
CA ASP A 215 -10.21 -18.34 -36.78
C ASP A 215 -9.88 -19.81 -37.08
N VAL A 216 -9.24 -20.51 -36.17
CA VAL A 216 -8.70 -21.85 -36.35
C VAL A 216 -9.26 -22.81 -35.31
N ASP A 217 -9.43 -24.08 -35.69
CA ASP A 217 -9.79 -25.11 -34.73
C ASP A 217 -8.52 -25.59 -33.98
N PRO A 218 -8.44 -25.41 -32.66
CA PRO A 218 -7.27 -25.81 -31.89
C PRO A 218 -7.12 -27.33 -31.77
N THR A 219 -8.07 -28.10 -32.22
CA THR A 219 -8.03 -29.56 -32.20
C THR A 219 -7.45 -30.18 -33.49
N GLU A 220 -7.29 -29.37 -34.53
CA GLU A 220 -6.73 -29.79 -35.81
C GLU A 220 -5.22 -30.06 -35.69
N PRO A 221 -4.75 -31.29 -35.99
CA PRO A 221 -3.35 -31.66 -35.72
C PRO A 221 -2.34 -31.01 -36.70
N ASP A 222 -2.77 -30.70 -37.94
CA ASP A 222 -1.93 -30.15 -39.01
C ASP A 222 -2.54 -28.85 -39.55
N LEU A 223 -2.61 -27.85 -38.71
CA LEU A 223 -3.20 -26.55 -39.06
C LEU A 223 -2.38 -25.86 -40.15
N VAL A 224 -3.02 -25.54 -41.29
CA VAL A 224 -2.42 -24.77 -42.38
C VAL A 224 -3.17 -23.44 -42.53
N ILE A 225 -2.45 -22.33 -42.36
CA ILE A 225 -3.00 -20.99 -42.56
C ILE A 225 -2.48 -20.42 -43.87
N VAL A 226 -3.38 -20.21 -44.82
CA VAL A 226 -3.06 -19.61 -46.12
C VAL A 226 -3.16 -18.12 -46.09
N CYS A 227 -2.07 -17.43 -46.29
CA CYS A 227 -2.01 -15.98 -46.42
C CYS A 227 -2.08 -15.55 -47.90
N ALA A 228 -3.29 -15.35 -48.43
CA ALA A 228 -3.46 -14.79 -49.76
C ALA A 228 -3.46 -13.24 -49.67
N PRO A 229 -2.79 -12.52 -50.61
CA PRO A 229 -2.96 -11.08 -50.70
C PRO A 229 -4.42 -10.74 -51.04
N PRO A 230 -4.94 -9.59 -50.60
CA PRO A 230 -6.30 -9.20 -50.93
C PRO A 230 -6.40 -9.12 -52.46
N THR A 231 -7.35 -9.85 -53.04
CA THR A 231 -7.70 -9.75 -54.47
C THR A 231 -8.32 -8.36 -54.69
N HIS A 232 -7.65 -7.55 -55.51
CA HIS A 232 -8.15 -6.26 -55.97
C HIS A 232 -9.25 -6.44 -57.01
#